data_9d85ac12554e2590104ba158ab4b4212
#
_entry.id   9d85ac12554e2590104ba158ab4b4212
#
_cell.length_a   1.000
_cell.length_b   1.000
_cell.length_c   1.000
_cell.angle_alpha   90.00
_cell.angle_beta   90.00
_cell.angle_gamma   90.00
#
_symmetry.space_group_name_H-M   'P 1'
#
loop_
_entity.id
_entity.type
_entity.pdbx_description
1 polymer ?
#
loop_
_entity_poly.entity_id
_entity_poly.type
_entity_poly.pdbx_seq_one_letter_code
_entity_poly.pdbx_strand_id
1 'polypeptide(L)'
;SAHVVITLPNGDEVRSDDAQIDAVLSVALGRSVSLESLPSDGALEHFRRGPSDSTDVMAELRGIFGRTEDEPLPDFSAFPPEVSEFESPPGTHHDCWPLMVMTTSALRSLRQALPDSAIDVRRFRPSMVIDTGEQTGHPEFGWVGKTARLGECEIEFQSPCPRCVMVTRDVGSDIAGDRAVLRHIIRELDQNLGVYAKI
;
A
#
# COMPACT_ATOMS: atom_id res chain seq x y z
N SER A 1 -3.03 6.52 -26.16
CA SER A 1 -3.17 6.21 -24.73
C SER A 1 -4.65 5.97 -24.40
N ALA A 2 -4.93 5.02 -23.53
CA ALA A 2 -6.28 4.79 -23.06
C ALA A 2 -6.68 5.96 -22.14
N HIS A 3 -7.86 6.56 -22.40
CA HIS A 3 -8.44 7.56 -21.51
C HIS A 3 -9.19 6.86 -20.39
N VAL A 4 -9.16 7.45 -19.19
CA VAL A 4 -9.94 6.99 -18.04
C VAL A 4 -11.08 7.97 -17.77
N VAL A 5 -12.15 7.45 -17.19
CA VAL A 5 -13.25 8.23 -16.64
C VAL A 5 -13.05 8.31 -15.13
N ILE A 6 -13.10 9.51 -14.59
CA ILE A 6 -12.91 9.81 -13.17
C ILE A 6 -14.27 10.25 -12.62
N THR A 7 -14.79 9.51 -11.65
CA THR A 7 -16.00 9.88 -10.93
C THR A 7 -15.62 10.77 -9.74
N LEU A 8 -16.15 11.98 -9.72
CA LEU A 8 -15.91 12.96 -8.65
C LEU A 8 -16.77 12.65 -7.41
N PRO A 9 -16.44 13.22 -6.23
CA PRO A 9 -17.22 13.00 -5.00
C PRO A 9 -18.69 13.41 -5.08
N ASN A 10 -19.04 14.32 -5.98
CA ASN A 10 -20.41 14.75 -6.24
C ASN A 10 -21.18 13.83 -7.22
N GLY A 11 -20.51 12.81 -7.75
CA GLY A 11 -21.06 11.85 -8.71
C GLY A 11 -20.89 12.25 -10.18
N ASP A 12 -20.35 13.43 -10.48
CA ASP A 12 -20.04 13.83 -11.86
C ASP A 12 -18.89 12.98 -12.43
N GLU A 13 -18.93 12.75 -13.73
CA GLU A 13 -17.89 12.05 -14.45
C GLU A 13 -17.12 13.01 -15.37
N VAL A 14 -15.81 12.93 -15.33
CA VAL A 14 -14.91 13.69 -16.21
C VAL A 14 -13.91 12.75 -16.88
N ARG A 15 -13.49 13.10 -18.09
CA ARG A 15 -12.51 12.31 -18.83
C ARG A 15 -11.10 12.83 -18.60
N SER A 16 -10.13 11.95 -18.52
CA SER A 16 -8.72 12.32 -18.34
C SER A 16 -8.09 13.09 -19.50
N ASP A 17 -8.76 13.12 -20.66
CA ASP A 17 -8.35 13.90 -21.84
C ASP A 17 -9.14 15.22 -22.01
N ASP A 18 -9.97 15.60 -21.03
CA ASP A 18 -10.64 16.89 -21.04
C ASP A 18 -9.62 18.03 -20.85
N ALA A 19 -9.73 19.07 -21.68
CA ALA A 19 -8.81 20.21 -21.62
C ALA A 19 -8.87 21.00 -20.29
N GLN A 20 -9.94 20.82 -19.50
CA GLN A 20 -10.14 21.48 -18.21
C GLN A 20 -9.92 20.53 -17.03
N ILE A 21 -9.40 19.33 -17.26
CA ILE A 21 -9.29 18.28 -16.24
C ILE A 21 -8.55 18.76 -14.97
N ASP A 22 -7.44 19.49 -15.12
CA ASP A 22 -6.66 20.02 -14.00
C ASP A 22 -7.47 20.99 -13.12
N ALA A 23 -8.23 21.87 -13.78
CA ALA A 23 -9.09 22.82 -13.06
C ALA A 23 -10.22 22.10 -12.31
N VAL A 24 -10.86 21.12 -12.95
CA VAL A 24 -11.93 20.33 -12.36
C VAL A 24 -11.42 19.55 -11.15
N LEU A 25 -10.29 18.86 -11.30
CA LEU A 25 -9.68 18.12 -10.19
C LEU A 25 -9.20 19.04 -9.07
N SER A 26 -8.63 20.20 -9.40
CA SER A 26 -8.19 21.19 -8.40
C SER A 26 -9.36 21.69 -7.54
N VAL A 27 -10.51 21.94 -8.15
CA VAL A 27 -11.73 22.31 -7.42
C VAL A 27 -12.22 21.17 -6.54
N ALA A 28 -12.31 19.95 -7.09
CA ALA A 28 -12.79 18.79 -6.35
C ALA A 28 -11.91 18.42 -5.15
N LEU A 29 -10.59 18.64 -5.25
CA LEU A 29 -9.61 18.33 -4.20
C LEU A 29 -9.28 19.51 -3.28
N GLY A 30 -9.80 20.72 -3.58
CA GLY A 30 -9.55 21.94 -2.81
C GLY A 30 -8.10 22.41 -2.82
N ARG A 31 -7.31 22.01 -3.82
CA ARG A 31 -5.89 22.40 -4.01
C ARG A 31 -5.51 22.33 -5.49
N SER A 32 -4.50 23.09 -5.88
CA SER A 32 -3.97 23.03 -7.25
C SER A 32 -3.33 21.67 -7.52
N VAL A 33 -3.78 21.00 -8.57
CA VAL A 33 -3.25 19.72 -9.06
C VAL A 33 -3.23 19.70 -10.58
N SER A 34 -2.37 18.88 -11.15
CA SER A 34 -2.36 18.51 -12.58
C SER A 34 -2.49 17.01 -12.75
N LEU A 35 -3.16 16.57 -13.80
CA LEU A 35 -3.25 15.17 -14.19
C LEU A 35 -2.24 14.89 -15.30
N GLU A 36 -1.26 14.08 -14.98
CA GLU A 36 -0.19 13.73 -15.90
C GLU A 36 -0.20 12.24 -16.21
N SER A 37 0.30 11.88 -17.38
CA SER A 37 0.59 10.49 -17.70
C SER A 37 1.76 10.00 -16.85
N LEU A 38 1.78 8.69 -16.52
CA LEU A 38 2.92 8.08 -15.85
C LEU A 38 4.20 8.38 -16.67
N PRO A 39 5.20 9.05 -16.08
CA PRO A 39 6.47 9.27 -16.75
C PRO A 39 7.19 7.95 -17.06
N SER A 40 8.06 7.98 -18.07
CA SER A 40 8.88 6.82 -18.39
C SER A 40 9.87 6.49 -17.27
N ASP A 41 10.35 5.26 -17.24
CA ASP A 41 11.40 4.78 -16.32
C ASP A 41 12.69 5.59 -16.38
N GLY A 42 12.97 6.22 -17.53
CA GLY A 42 14.10 7.12 -17.71
C GLY A 42 13.96 8.50 -17.05
N ALA A 43 12.75 8.88 -16.61
CA ALA A 43 12.48 10.16 -15.94
C ALA A 43 12.84 10.10 -14.45
N LEU A 44 14.07 9.75 -14.12
CA LEU A 44 14.52 9.43 -12.75
C LEU A 44 14.23 10.55 -11.74
N GLU A 45 14.41 11.81 -12.12
CA GLU A 45 14.18 12.95 -11.21
C GLU A 45 12.72 13.08 -10.75
N HIS A 46 11.77 12.62 -11.59
CA HIS A 46 10.36 12.59 -11.19
C HIS A 46 10.10 11.62 -10.03
N PHE A 47 10.80 10.49 -10.03
CA PHE A 47 10.61 9.43 -9.03
C PHE A 47 11.52 9.59 -7.82
N ARG A 48 12.54 10.46 -7.90
CA ARG A 48 13.52 10.65 -6.84
C ARG A 48 12.86 11.14 -5.56
N ARG A 49 13.20 10.51 -4.45
CA ARG A 49 12.71 10.92 -3.14
C ARG A 49 13.17 12.34 -2.82
N GLY A 50 12.21 13.18 -2.42
CA GLY A 50 12.49 14.52 -1.93
C GLY A 50 13.31 14.50 -0.63
N PRO A 51 13.81 15.68 -0.23
CA PRO A 51 14.45 15.80 1.09
C PRO A 51 13.42 15.49 2.19
N SER A 52 13.92 14.98 3.32
CA SER A 52 13.10 14.76 4.51
C SER A 52 12.45 16.08 4.97
N ASP A 53 11.17 16.05 5.29
CA ASP A 53 10.47 17.20 5.87
C ASP A 53 10.94 17.50 7.32
N SER A 54 11.63 16.54 7.94
CA SER A 54 12.11 16.63 9.31
C SER A 54 13.63 16.58 9.37
N THR A 55 14.21 17.35 10.32
CA THR A 55 15.61 17.20 10.70
C THR A 55 15.89 15.91 11.48
N ASP A 56 14.84 15.28 12.02
CA ASP A 56 14.88 13.98 12.69
C ASP A 56 14.25 12.91 11.82
N VAL A 57 15.09 12.28 11.00
CA VAL A 57 14.68 11.19 10.08
C VAL A 57 14.08 9.99 10.83
N MET A 58 14.57 9.70 12.05
CA MET A 58 14.05 8.59 12.84
C MET A 58 12.65 8.88 13.37
N ALA A 59 12.37 10.11 13.79
CA ALA A 59 11.03 10.52 14.19
C ALA A 59 10.07 10.50 13.01
N GLU A 60 10.52 10.92 11.84
CA GLU A 60 9.71 10.85 10.60
C GLU A 60 9.36 9.40 10.22
N LEU A 61 10.35 8.50 10.19
CA LEU A 61 10.13 7.08 9.94
C LEU A 61 9.16 6.45 10.96
N ARG A 62 9.32 6.77 12.25
CA ARG A 62 8.38 6.31 13.28
C ARG A 62 6.96 6.82 13.02
N GLY A 63 6.81 8.06 12.56
CA GLY A 63 5.52 8.64 12.17
C GLY A 63 4.89 7.91 10.99
N ILE A 64 5.66 7.66 9.92
CA ILE A 64 5.22 6.95 8.71
C ILE A 64 4.77 5.52 9.06
N PHE A 65 5.58 4.81 9.85
CA PHE A 65 5.26 3.44 10.24
C PHE A 65 4.35 3.36 11.47
N GLY A 66 3.99 4.49 12.07
CA GLY A 66 3.12 4.55 13.24
C GLY A 66 3.71 3.82 14.45
N ARG A 67 5.03 3.91 14.66
CA ARG A 67 5.75 3.26 15.77
C ARG A 67 5.88 4.18 16.95
N THR A 68 5.80 3.61 18.15
CA THR A 68 6.22 4.28 19.40
C THR A 68 7.75 4.19 19.55
N GLU A 69 8.31 4.89 20.53
CA GLU A 69 9.77 4.91 20.72
C GLU A 69 10.36 3.54 21.05
N ASP A 70 9.60 2.70 21.76
CA ASP A 70 9.95 1.35 22.18
C ASP A 70 9.69 0.28 21.12
N GLU A 71 8.97 0.62 20.04
CA GLU A 71 8.66 -0.33 18.96
C GLU A 71 9.73 -0.31 17.87
N PRO A 72 10.11 -1.47 17.31
CA PRO A 72 11.09 -1.54 16.24
C PRO A 72 10.54 -0.93 14.94
N LEU A 73 11.41 -0.33 14.15
CA LEU A 73 11.14 -0.04 12.74
C LEU A 73 11.25 -1.33 11.90
N PRO A 74 10.61 -1.38 10.74
CA PRO A 74 10.82 -2.47 9.79
C PRO A 74 12.29 -2.64 9.41
N ASP A 75 12.69 -3.87 9.12
CA ASP A 75 14.02 -4.14 8.56
C ASP A 75 14.06 -3.75 7.08
N PHE A 76 14.62 -2.59 6.81
CA PHE A 76 14.75 -2.08 5.44
C PHE A 76 15.86 -2.76 4.64
N SER A 77 16.73 -3.56 5.25
CA SER A 77 17.80 -4.28 4.55
C SER A 77 17.27 -5.37 3.61
N ALA A 78 16.04 -5.84 3.85
CA ALA A 78 15.36 -6.80 3.00
C ALA A 78 14.79 -6.18 1.70
N PHE A 79 14.84 -4.84 1.56
CA PHE A 79 14.25 -4.13 0.43
C PHE A 79 15.30 -3.76 -0.63
N PRO A 80 14.91 -3.65 -1.91
CA PRO A 80 15.80 -3.14 -2.94
C PRO A 80 16.33 -1.75 -2.59
N PRO A 81 17.61 -1.43 -2.90
CA PRO A 81 18.20 -0.11 -2.62
C PRO A 81 17.41 1.05 -3.23
N GLU A 82 16.76 0.81 -4.35
CA GLU A 82 15.92 1.77 -5.07
C GLU A 82 14.79 2.32 -4.21
N VAL A 83 14.29 1.56 -3.23
CA VAL A 83 13.23 1.99 -2.30
C VAL A 83 13.69 3.15 -1.42
N SER A 84 14.98 3.27 -1.14
CA SER A 84 15.54 4.39 -0.38
C SER A 84 15.83 5.62 -1.26
N GLU A 85 16.13 5.42 -2.54
CA GLU A 85 16.45 6.49 -3.48
C GLU A 85 15.20 7.13 -4.10
N PHE A 86 14.17 6.33 -4.38
CA PHE A 86 12.97 6.76 -5.09
C PHE A 86 11.72 6.66 -4.21
N GLU A 87 10.74 7.54 -4.48
CA GLU A 87 9.39 7.47 -3.88
C GLU A 87 8.62 6.25 -4.38
N SER A 88 8.82 5.94 -5.68
CA SER A 88 8.32 4.75 -6.36
C SER A 88 9.39 4.24 -7.31
N PRO A 89 9.49 2.94 -7.57
CA PRO A 89 10.38 2.44 -8.60
C PRO A 89 10.13 3.16 -9.93
N PRO A 90 11.18 3.64 -10.64
CA PRO A 90 11.03 4.38 -11.87
C PRO A 90 10.10 3.71 -12.89
N GLY A 91 9.23 4.51 -13.52
CA GLY A 91 8.20 4.02 -14.43
C GLY A 91 6.97 3.42 -13.74
N THR A 92 6.83 3.56 -12.43
CA THR A 92 5.69 3.05 -11.65
C THR A 92 5.21 4.06 -10.61
N HIS A 93 4.08 3.73 -9.96
CA HIS A 93 3.59 4.41 -8.75
C HIS A 93 3.30 3.38 -7.63
N HIS A 94 4.10 2.31 -7.58
CA HIS A 94 4.03 1.35 -6.49
C HIS A 94 4.95 1.78 -5.34
N ASP A 95 4.60 1.47 -4.11
CA ASP A 95 5.43 1.78 -2.95
C ASP A 95 6.78 1.03 -2.98
N CYS A 96 6.77 -0.22 -3.45
CA CYS A 96 7.96 -1.06 -3.51
C CYS A 96 7.85 -2.12 -4.63
N TRP A 97 6.85 -2.98 -4.56
CA TRP A 97 6.57 -4.01 -5.57
C TRP A 97 5.17 -3.82 -6.16
N PRO A 98 4.95 -4.28 -7.41
CA PRO A 98 3.67 -4.06 -8.10
C PRO A 98 2.49 -4.77 -7.46
N LEU A 99 2.73 -5.84 -6.72
CA LEU A 99 1.66 -6.62 -6.10
C LEU A 99 1.85 -6.72 -4.59
N MET A 100 0.75 -6.58 -3.87
CA MET A 100 0.62 -6.98 -2.47
C MET A 100 -0.48 -8.02 -2.37
N VAL A 101 -0.14 -9.20 -1.86
CA VAL A 101 -1.01 -10.38 -1.82
C VAL A 101 -1.38 -10.68 -0.38
N MET A 102 -2.66 -10.89 -0.15
CA MET A 102 -3.20 -11.36 1.13
C MET A 102 -3.98 -12.66 0.94
N THR A 103 -4.36 -13.29 2.04
CA THR A 103 -5.18 -14.50 2.04
C THR A 103 -6.49 -14.30 2.80
N THR A 104 -7.50 -15.11 2.47
CA THR A 104 -8.75 -15.13 3.24
C THR A 104 -8.54 -15.60 4.67
N SER A 105 -7.56 -16.50 4.90
CA SER A 105 -7.19 -16.95 6.24
C SER A 105 -6.56 -15.85 7.08
N ALA A 106 -5.68 -15.00 6.51
CA ALA A 106 -5.11 -13.85 7.20
C ALA A 106 -6.20 -12.87 7.68
N LEU A 107 -7.16 -12.56 6.80
CA LEU A 107 -8.29 -11.69 7.17
C LEU A 107 -9.16 -12.31 8.27
N ARG A 108 -9.42 -13.64 8.21
CA ARG A 108 -10.14 -14.34 9.28
C ARG A 108 -9.40 -14.31 10.61
N SER A 109 -8.10 -14.56 10.58
CA SER A 109 -7.25 -14.54 11.79
C SER A 109 -7.25 -13.17 12.45
N LEU A 110 -7.17 -12.09 11.67
CA LEU A 110 -7.29 -10.73 12.19
C LEU A 110 -8.67 -10.47 12.83
N ARG A 111 -9.76 -10.89 12.18
CA ARG A 111 -11.12 -10.73 12.74
C ARG A 111 -11.29 -11.49 14.05
N GLN A 112 -10.69 -12.67 14.17
CA GLN A 112 -10.72 -13.45 15.41
C GLN A 112 -9.90 -12.79 16.52
N ALA A 113 -8.73 -12.24 16.19
CA ALA A 113 -7.85 -11.58 17.15
C ALA A 113 -8.37 -10.21 17.59
N LEU A 114 -9.12 -9.54 16.75
CA LEU A 114 -9.60 -8.17 16.94
C LEU A 114 -11.13 -8.11 16.72
N PRO A 115 -11.94 -8.71 17.60
CA PRO A 115 -13.38 -8.81 17.41
C PRO A 115 -14.11 -7.45 17.41
N ASP A 116 -13.53 -6.45 18.06
CA ASP A 116 -14.08 -5.09 18.14
C ASP A 116 -13.63 -4.17 16.98
N SER A 117 -12.73 -4.66 16.12
CA SER A 117 -12.18 -3.90 15.00
C SER A 117 -12.88 -4.23 13.68
N ALA A 118 -13.13 -3.20 12.87
CA ALA A 118 -13.63 -3.39 11.51
C ALA A 118 -12.50 -3.86 10.59
N ILE A 119 -12.33 -5.18 10.45
CA ILE A 119 -11.34 -5.79 9.56
C ILE A 119 -11.93 -5.93 8.16
N ASP A 120 -11.78 -4.89 7.37
CA ASP A 120 -12.14 -4.84 5.96
C ASP A 120 -10.87 -4.88 5.09
N VAL A 121 -10.93 -5.62 3.98
CA VAL A 121 -9.82 -5.77 3.04
C VAL A 121 -9.34 -4.44 2.47
N ARG A 122 -10.25 -3.48 2.27
CA ARG A 122 -9.95 -2.13 1.77
C ARG A 122 -8.91 -1.39 2.63
N ARG A 123 -8.89 -1.66 3.95
CA ARG A 123 -7.92 -1.08 4.88
C ARG A 123 -6.47 -1.43 4.51
N PHE A 124 -6.27 -2.61 3.95
CA PHE A 124 -4.95 -3.15 3.65
C PHE A 124 -4.53 -2.94 2.19
N ARG A 125 -5.48 -2.63 1.30
CA ARG A 125 -5.24 -2.34 -0.12
C ARG A 125 -4.46 -3.42 -0.87
N PRO A 126 -4.80 -4.71 -0.74
CA PRO A 126 -4.12 -5.74 -1.50
C PRO A 126 -4.44 -5.62 -3.00
N SER A 127 -3.47 -5.96 -3.85
CA SER A 127 -3.69 -6.16 -5.28
C SER A 127 -4.49 -7.45 -5.53
N MET A 128 -4.35 -8.41 -4.61
CA MET A 128 -4.98 -9.74 -4.73
C MET A 128 -5.26 -10.33 -3.35
N VAL A 129 -6.41 -11.00 -3.24
CA VAL A 129 -6.74 -11.84 -2.09
C VAL A 129 -6.94 -13.27 -2.58
N ILE A 130 -6.13 -14.19 -2.08
CA ILE A 130 -6.19 -15.61 -2.43
C ILE A 130 -7.07 -16.33 -1.42
N ASP A 131 -8.06 -17.05 -1.91
CA ASP A 131 -8.86 -17.92 -1.07
C ASP A 131 -8.06 -19.18 -0.70
N THR A 132 -7.89 -19.39 0.59
CA THR A 132 -7.14 -20.51 1.17
C THR A 132 -8.03 -21.55 1.85
N GLY A 133 -9.35 -21.51 1.59
CA GLY A 133 -10.32 -22.44 2.15
C GLY A 133 -10.27 -22.43 3.68
N GLU A 134 -10.12 -23.60 4.29
CA GLU A 134 -10.10 -23.79 5.76
C GLU A 134 -8.74 -23.54 6.42
N GLN A 135 -7.72 -23.13 5.66
CA GLN A 135 -6.42 -22.78 6.27
C GLN A 135 -6.59 -21.66 7.30
N THR A 136 -5.72 -21.65 8.30
CA THR A 136 -5.68 -20.64 9.36
C THR A 136 -4.36 -19.89 9.38
N GLY A 137 -4.32 -18.75 10.08
CA GLY A 137 -3.11 -17.95 10.19
C GLY A 137 -2.79 -17.20 8.90
N HIS A 138 -1.50 -17.07 8.63
CA HIS A 138 -0.92 -16.28 7.55
C HIS A 138 -0.05 -17.16 6.64
N PRO A 139 -0.64 -18.09 5.87
CA PRO A 139 0.10 -19.04 5.03
C PRO A 139 0.93 -18.35 3.96
N GLU A 140 0.57 -17.15 3.54
CA GLU A 140 1.30 -16.35 2.57
C GLU A 140 2.73 -16.04 2.99
N PHE A 141 3.04 -15.94 4.28
CA PHE A 141 4.42 -15.74 4.73
C PHE A 141 5.35 -16.87 4.33
N GLY A 142 4.83 -18.10 4.25
CA GLY A 142 5.57 -19.27 3.77
C GLY A 142 5.76 -19.31 2.25
N TRP A 143 5.26 -18.33 1.50
CA TRP A 143 5.42 -18.27 0.05
C TRP A 143 6.63 -17.47 -0.38
N VAL A 144 7.20 -16.64 0.49
CA VAL A 144 8.39 -15.82 0.20
C VAL A 144 9.51 -16.69 -0.40
N GLY A 145 10.10 -16.22 -1.50
CA GLY A 145 11.10 -16.92 -2.29
C GLY A 145 10.54 -18.04 -3.20
N LYS A 146 9.21 -18.17 -3.29
CA LYS A 146 8.55 -19.11 -4.20
C LYS A 146 7.88 -18.39 -5.36
N THR A 147 7.63 -19.13 -6.43
CA THR A 147 6.82 -18.67 -7.56
C THR A 147 5.46 -19.33 -7.57
N ALA A 148 4.50 -18.65 -8.14
CA ALA A 148 3.17 -19.18 -8.42
C ALA A 148 2.71 -18.76 -9.82
N ARG A 149 1.81 -19.54 -10.40
CA ARG A 149 1.23 -19.21 -11.70
C ARG A 149 -0.19 -18.70 -11.53
N LEU A 150 -0.45 -17.53 -12.12
CA LEU A 150 -1.77 -16.91 -12.18
C LEU A 150 -2.18 -16.75 -13.64
N GLY A 151 -2.99 -17.67 -14.15
CA GLY A 151 -3.29 -17.72 -15.57
C GLY A 151 -2.01 -17.94 -16.39
N GLU A 152 -1.67 -16.97 -17.25
CA GLU A 152 -0.44 -17.00 -18.05
C GLU A 152 0.73 -16.28 -17.39
N CYS A 153 0.49 -15.53 -16.30
CA CYS A 153 1.53 -14.81 -15.58
C CYS A 153 2.19 -15.71 -14.53
N GLU A 154 3.50 -15.57 -14.38
CA GLU A 154 4.24 -16.08 -13.24
C GLU A 154 4.46 -14.93 -12.25
N ILE A 155 4.19 -15.19 -10.98
CA ILE A 155 4.43 -14.24 -9.88
C ILE A 155 5.46 -14.81 -8.94
N GLU A 156 6.39 -13.96 -8.48
CA GLU A 156 7.42 -14.31 -7.51
C GLU A 156 7.16 -13.56 -6.20
N PHE A 157 7.01 -14.27 -5.10
CA PHE A 157 6.81 -13.68 -3.76
C PHE A 157 8.15 -13.21 -3.18
N GLN A 158 8.26 -11.91 -2.88
CA GLN A 158 9.52 -11.26 -2.56
C GLN A 158 9.81 -11.18 -1.07
N SER A 159 8.90 -10.57 -0.31
CA SER A 159 9.08 -10.37 1.14
C SER A 159 7.74 -10.24 1.84
N PRO A 160 7.67 -10.43 3.17
CA PRO A 160 6.53 -9.99 3.94
C PRO A 160 6.31 -8.48 3.77
N CYS A 161 5.07 -8.01 3.89
CA CYS A 161 4.72 -6.60 3.72
C CYS A 161 4.62 -5.91 5.08
N PRO A 162 5.61 -5.08 5.50
CA PRO A 162 5.51 -4.31 6.73
C PRO A 162 4.42 -3.25 6.58
N ARG A 163 3.61 -3.11 7.63
CA ARG A 163 2.47 -2.19 7.58
C ARG A 163 2.82 -0.85 8.23
N CYS A 164 2.40 0.21 7.55
CA CYS A 164 2.56 1.60 7.98
C CYS A 164 1.28 2.14 8.64
N VAL A 165 1.33 3.40 9.07
CA VAL A 165 0.21 4.08 9.71
C VAL A 165 -1.08 4.12 8.88
N MET A 166 -1.00 3.92 7.56
CA MET A 166 -2.16 3.97 6.66
C MET A 166 -3.25 2.97 7.03
N VAL A 167 -2.91 1.79 7.57
CA VAL A 167 -3.90 0.81 8.00
C VAL A 167 -4.74 1.25 9.20
N THR A 168 -4.37 2.35 9.87
CA THR A 168 -5.11 2.93 10.99
C THR A 168 -6.09 4.02 10.60
N ARG A 169 -6.09 4.45 9.34
CA ARG A 169 -6.91 5.57 8.85
C ARG A 169 -8.33 5.14 8.56
N ASP A 170 -9.23 6.14 8.47
CA ASP A 170 -10.56 5.93 7.92
C ASP A 170 -10.47 5.43 6.47
N VAL A 171 -11.40 4.57 6.08
CA VAL A 171 -11.53 4.10 4.70
C VAL A 171 -12.94 4.41 4.21
N GLY A 172 -13.05 5.36 3.31
CA GLY A 172 -14.35 5.91 2.93
C GLY A 172 -15.06 6.55 4.13
N SER A 173 -16.38 6.51 4.11
CA SER A 173 -17.23 7.03 5.18
C SER A 173 -17.74 5.93 6.13
N ASP A 174 -17.42 4.67 5.85
CA ASP A 174 -18.04 3.49 6.48
C ASP A 174 -17.08 2.68 7.35
N ILE A 175 -15.77 2.91 7.27
CA ILE A 175 -14.77 2.22 8.09
C ILE A 175 -13.96 3.25 8.86
N ALA A 176 -14.28 3.41 10.14
CA ALA A 176 -13.56 4.34 11.01
C ALA A 176 -12.11 3.92 11.22
N GLY A 177 -11.25 4.90 11.46
CA GLY A 177 -9.85 4.69 11.82
C GLY A 177 -9.70 3.85 13.09
N ASP A 178 -8.72 2.94 13.08
CA ASP A 178 -8.48 2.04 14.20
C ASP A 178 -6.99 1.74 14.40
N ARG A 179 -6.45 2.20 15.50
CA ARG A 179 -5.05 1.98 15.85
C ARG A 179 -4.78 0.57 16.38
N ALA A 180 -5.78 -0.13 16.90
CA ALA A 180 -5.62 -1.48 17.44
C ALA A 180 -5.14 -2.45 16.36
N VAL A 181 -5.60 -2.26 15.12
CA VAL A 181 -5.18 -3.08 13.97
C VAL A 181 -3.66 -3.04 13.77
N LEU A 182 -3.07 -1.86 13.73
CA LEU A 182 -1.61 -1.73 13.56
C LEU A 182 -0.84 -2.25 14.77
N ARG A 183 -1.34 -1.98 15.99
CA ARG A 183 -0.71 -2.49 17.22
C ARG A 183 -0.64 -4.02 17.25
N HIS A 184 -1.70 -4.68 16.84
CA HIS A 184 -1.72 -6.14 16.72
C HIS A 184 -0.72 -6.63 15.67
N ILE A 185 -0.70 -6.02 14.49
CA ILE A 185 0.23 -6.39 13.42
C ILE A 185 1.69 -6.23 13.88
N ILE A 186 2.01 -5.14 14.60
CA ILE A 186 3.36 -4.91 15.10
C ILE A 186 3.78 -5.98 16.11
N ARG A 187 2.91 -6.30 17.05
CA ARG A 187 3.24 -7.14 18.20
C ARG A 187 3.17 -8.63 17.93
N GLU A 188 2.16 -9.05 17.14
CA GLU A 188 1.83 -10.46 16.97
C GLU A 188 2.25 -11.01 15.60
N LEU A 189 2.51 -10.14 14.61
CA LEU A 189 2.81 -10.53 13.24
C LEU A 189 4.15 -9.98 12.75
N ASP A 190 5.07 -9.70 13.67
CA ASP A 190 6.38 -9.14 13.34
C ASP A 190 6.29 -7.96 12.35
N GLN A 191 5.35 -7.04 12.61
CA GLN A 191 5.08 -5.85 11.82
C GLN A 191 4.47 -6.08 10.42
N ASN A 192 4.26 -7.33 10.00
CA ASN A 192 3.92 -7.69 8.63
C ASN A 192 2.47 -8.18 8.48
N LEU A 193 1.87 -7.88 7.34
CA LEU A 193 0.59 -8.45 6.92
C LEU A 193 0.51 -8.50 5.40
N GLY A 194 0.33 -9.70 4.85
CA GLY A 194 0.44 -9.98 3.43
C GLY A 194 1.89 -10.08 2.97
N VAL A 195 2.08 -10.35 1.70
CA VAL A 195 3.39 -10.48 1.05
C VAL A 195 3.46 -9.66 -0.21
N TYR A 196 4.60 -9.10 -0.49
CA TYR A 196 4.90 -8.45 -1.76
C TYR A 196 5.22 -9.50 -2.82
N ALA A 197 4.86 -9.17 -4.06
CA ALA A 197 5.18 -10.00 -5.22
C ALA A 197 5.44 -9.14 -6.46
N LYS A 198 6.16 -9.71 -7.42
CA LYS A 198 6.39 -9.15 -8.76
C LYS A 198 5.96 -10.14 -9.83
N ILE A 199 5.74 -9.62 -11.03
CA ILE A 199 5.47 -10.36 -12.26
C ILE A 199 6.78 -10.57 -13.01
#